data_cd810fef825428e13a1fe13502d3c113
#
_entry.id   cd810fef825428e13a1fe13502d3c113
#
_cell.length_a   1.000
_cell.length_b   1.000
_cell.length_c   1.000
_cell.angle_alpha   90.00
_cell.angle_beta   90.00
_cell.angle_gamma   90.00
#
_symmetry.space_group_name_H-M   'P 1'
#
loop_
_entity.id
_entity.type
_entity.pdbx_description
1 polymer ?
#
loop_
_entity_poly.entity_id
_entity_poly.type
_entity_poly.pdbx_seq_one_letter_code
_entity_poly.pdbx_strand_id
1 'polypeptide(L)'
;MDRFIAGLPIERDGDLILCPDHGVAYQADMTPRVDYGADYFEKCHGYEGTDIAEKLNAGRIAFVAKRFAGRLLDVGVGSGEFVKSRPHTFGYDVNPVAAEWLRQAGRWSDQLDSFGAFTFWDVLEHVPTPEDYLRHCYLHGFVFASVPIMSSVYSIRDSKHYRPGEHLYYFTELGFAQWMARH
;
A
#
# COMPACT_ATOMS: atom_id res chain seq x y z
N MET A 1 -8.59 7.95 14.56
CA MET A 1 -7.23 8.47 14.89
C MET A 1 -6.33 7.26 15.06
N ASP A 2 -5.28 7.18 14.29
CA ASP A 2 -4.34 6.06 14.31
C ASP A 2 -3.79 5.86 15.73
N ARG A 3 -3.85 4.62 16.24
CA ARG A 3 -3.33 4.27 17.58
C ARG A 3 -1.83 4.50 17.69
N PHE A 4 -1.13 4.51 16.54
CA PHE A 4 0.30 4.75 16.46
C PHE A 4 0.72 6.12 16.99
N ILE A 5 -0.09 7.15 16.71
CA ILE A 5 0.18 8.55 17.07
C ILE A 5 -0.63 9.04 18.27
N ALA A 6 -1.50 8.20 18.83
CA ALA A 6 -2.28 8.56 20.02
C ALA A 6 -1.34 8.85 21.19
N GLY A 7 -1.40 10.09 21.71
CA GLY A 7 -0.59 10.53 22.85
C GLY A 7 0.84 10.99 22.50
N LEU A 8 1.21 11.04 21.21
CA LEU A 8 2.50 11.57 20.76
C LEU A 8 2.43 13.09 20.54
N PRO A 9 3.55 13.82 20.66
CA PRO A 9 3.62 15.21 20.24
C PRO A 9 3.30 15.35 18.76
N ILE A 10 2.31 16.16 18.44
CA ILE A 10 1.89 16.44 17.08
C ILE A 10 1.92 17.94 16.81
N GLU A 11 2.23 18.29 15.59
CA GLU A 11 2.17 19.65 15.06
C GLU A 11 1.13 19.70 13.96
N ARG A 12 0.46 20.84 13.79
CA ARG A 12 -0.47 21.05 12.68
C ARG A 12 0.13 22.00 11.67
N ASP A 13 0.20 21.54 10.41
CA ASP A 13 0.57 22.36 9.27
C ASP A 13 -0.57 22.33 8.22
N GLY A 14 -1.51 23.27 8.35
CA GLY A 14 -2.66 23.37 7.47
C GLY A 14 -3.54 22.12 7.52
N ASP A 15 -3.55 21.36 6.42
CA ASP A 15 -4.27 20.09 6.23
C ASP A 15 -3.47 18.85 6.69
N LEU A 16 -2.22 19.04 7.13
CA LEU A 16 -1.36 17.97 7.65
C LEU A 16 -1.29 17.98 9.16
N ILE A 17 -1.24 16.80 9.72
CA ILE A 17 -0.85 16.54 11.10
C ILE A 17 0.53 15.88 11.05
N LEU A 18 1.52 16.50 11.65
CA LEU A 18 2.90 16.05 11.65
C LEU A 18 3.23 15.41 13.00
N CYS A 19 3.95 14.29 12.97
CA CYS A 19 4.57 13.67 14.12
C CYS A 19 6.09 13.58 13.89
N PRO A 20 6.86 14.65 14.13
CA PRO A 20 8.26 14.75 13.73
C PRO A 20 9.14 13.71 14.42
N ASP A 21 8.91 13.43 15.69
CA ASP A 21 9.69 12.48 16.50
C ASP A 21 9.61 11.06 15.95
N HIS A 22 8.53 10.74 15.24
CA HIS A 22 8.29 9.42 14.65
C HIS A 22 8.39 9.42 13.12
N GLY A 23 8.64 10.56 12.50
CA GLY A 23 8.82 10.66 11.06
C GLY A 23 7.58 10.28 10.24
N VAL A 24 6.38 10.52 10.78
CA VAL A 24 5.09 10.24 10.13
C VAL A 24 4.27 11.52 10.08
N ALA A 25 3.57 11.73 8.98
CA ALA A 25 2.51 12.72 8.88
C ALA A 25 1.29 12.11 8.20
N TYR A 26 0.13 12.73 8.38
CA TYR A 26 -1.12 12.27 7.77
C TYR A 26 -2.05 13.45 7.50
N GLN A 27 -3.01 13.22 6.60
CA GLN A 27 -4.05 14.20 6.31
C GLN A 27 -4.97 14.38 7.53
N ALA A 28 -5.30 15.63 7.86
CA ALA A 28 -6.28 15.91 8.92
C ALA A 28 -7.69 15.41 8.55
N ASP A 29 -8.00 15.38 7.25
CA ASP A 29 -9.19 14.74 6.68
C ASP A 29 -8.75 13.42 6.01
N MET A 30 -9.05 12.32 6.65
CA MET A 30 -8.70 10.96 6.20
C MET A 30 -9.69 10.40 5.18
N THR A 31 -10.54 11.23 4.59
CA THR A 31 -11.48 10.81 3.54
C THR A 31 -10.78 10.73 2.19
N PRO A 32 -10.67 9.54 1.56
CA PRO A 32 -10.15 9.43 0.20
C PRO A 32 -11.02 10.20 -0.78
N ARG A 33 -10.41 10.96 -1.69
CA ARG A 33 -11.12 11.77 -2.70
C ARG A 33 -10.86 11.28 -4.13
N VAL A 34 -10.06 10.23 -4.28
CA VAL A 34 -9.80 9.61 -5.58
C VAL A 34 -10.83 8.51 -5.82
N ASP A 35 -11.45 8.56 -6.97
CA ASP A 35 -12.29 7.47 -7.47
C ASP A 35 -11.40 6.38 -8.08
N TYR A 36 -11.29 5.26 -7.38
CA TYR A 36 -10.59 4.06 -7.85
C TYR A 36 -11.52 3.17 -8.70
N GLY A 37 -12.35 3.78 -9.56
CA GLY A 37 -13.28 3.07 -10.44
C GLY A 37 -12.63 2.50 -11.71
N ALA A 38 -13.46 2.27 -12.75
CA ALA A 38 -13.04 1.64 -14.00
C ALA A 38 -11.91 2.40 -14.70
N ASP A 39 -11.99 3.73 -14.78
CA ASP A 39 -10.99 4.57 -15.45
C ASP A 39 -9.62 4.46 -14.79
N TYR A 40 -9.59 4.30 -13.46
CA TYR A 40 -8.33 4.08 -12.73
C TYR A 40 -7.72 2.73 -13.07
N PHE A 41 -8.52 1.69 -13.13
CA PHE A 41 -8.06 0.35 -13.49
C PHE A 41 -7.52 0.31 -14.93
N GLU A 42 -8.24 0.90 -15.89
CA GLU A 42 -7.79 1.02 -17.28
C GLU A 42 -6.46 1.79 -17.40
N LYS A 43 -6.32 2.87 -16.64
CA LYS A 43 -5.06 3.62 -16.57
C LYS A 43 -3.91 2.76 -16.06
N CYS A 44 -4.12 1.97 -15.01
CA CYS A 44 -3.11 1.05 -14.49
C CYS A 44 -2.73 -0.01 -15.53
N HIS A 45 -3.73 -0.57 -16.23
CA HIS A 45 -3.50 -1.51 -17.33
C HIS A 45 -2.73 -0.91 -18.51
N GLY A 46 -2.86 0.39 -18.76
CA GLY A 46 -2.10 1.09 -19.79
C GLY A 46 -0.59 1.07 -19.60
N TYR A 47 -0.11 0.74 -18.42
CA TYR A 47 1.32 0.52 -18.14
C TYR A 47 1.76 -0.93 -18.32
N GLU A 48 0.84 -1.87 -18.50
CA GLU A 48 1.15 -3.30 -18.73
C GLU A 48 2.00 -3.47 -19.98
N GLY A 49 3.04 -4.31 -19.89
CA GLY A 49 3.95 -4.59 -21.01
C GLY A 49 4.95 -3.46 -21.34
N THR A 50 5.02 -2.41 -20.52
CA THR A 50 6.10 -1.44 -20.65
C THR A 50 7.37 -1.93 -19.97
N ASP A 51 8.54 -1.63 -20.53
CA ASP A 51 9.85 -1.97 -19.95
C ASP A 51 9.98 -1.59 -18.46
N ILE A 52 9.41 -0.45 -18.07
CA ILE A 52 9.46 0.05 -16.68
C ILE A 52 8.61 -0.84 -15.80
N ALA A 53 7.38 -1.14 -16.19
CA ALA A 53 6.47 -1.99 -15.44
C ALA A 53 7.02 -3.42 -15.28
N GLU A 54 7.58 -3.99 -16.36
CA GLU A 54 8.21 -5.30 -16.32
C GLU A 54 9.40 -5.37 -15.36
N LYS A 55 10.30 -4.39 -15.43
CA LYS A 55 11.48 -4.31 -14.54
C LYS A 55 11.07 -4.12 -13.07
N LEU A 56 10.09 -3.24 -12.81
CA LEU A 56 9.58 -3.02 -11.46
C LEU A 56 8.96 -4.29 -10.92
N ASN A 57 8.12 -4.96 -11.70
CA ASN A 57 7.45 -6.19 -11.32
C ASN A 57 8.44 -7.34 -11.08
N ALA A 58 9.43 -7.50 -11.95
CA ALA A 58 10.52 -8.47 -11.76
C ALA A 58 11.29 -8.20 -10.47
N GLY A 59 11.56 -6.93 -10.14
CA GLY A 59 12.18 -6.52 -8.88
C GLY A 59 11.34 -6.88 -7.66
N ARG A 60 10.03 -6.62 -7.69
CA ARG A 60 9.07 -7.00 -6.64
C ARG A 60 9.04 -8.52 -6.42
N ILE A 61 8.95 -9.28 -7.50
CA ILE A 61 8.96 -10.75 -7.44
C ILE A 61 10.27 -11.26 -6.84
N ALA A 62 11.42 -10.77 -7.30
CA ALA A 62 12.72 -11.16 -6.77
C ALA A 62 12.90 -10.78 -5.29
N PHE A 63 12.38 -9.63 -4.88
CA PHE A 63 12.39 -9.20 -3.48
C PHE A 63 11.59 -10.14 -2.57
N VAL A 64 10.38 -10.49 -2.96
CA VAL A 64 9.53 -11.44 -2.23
C VAL A 64 10.17 -12.82 -2.20
N ALA A 65 10.69 -13.31 -3.34
CA ALA A 65 11.27 -14.65 -3.45
C ALA A 65 12.45 -14.91 -2.53
N LYS A 66 13.15 -13.87 -2.07
CA LYS A 66 14.24 -14.00 -1.08
C LYS A 66 13.76 -14.48 0.29
N ARG A 67 12.47 -14.36 0.60
CA ARG A 67 11.93 -14.65 1.93
C ARG A 67 10.71 -15.57 1.91
N PHE A 68 9.96 -15.58 0.81
CA PHE A 68 8.68 -16.29 0.76
C PHE A 68 8.35 -16.82 -0.64
N ALA A 69 8.02 -18.12 -0.72
CA ALA A 69 7.66 -18.81 -1.96
C ALA A 69 6.19 -19.33 -1.96
N GLY A 70 5.49 -19.25 -0.82
CA GLY A 70 4.16 -19.82 -0.65
C GLY A 70 3.02 -18.97 -1.23
N ARG A 71 1.80 -19.27 -0.78
CA ARG A 71 0.58 -18.52 -1.14
C ARG A 71 0.62 -17.12 -0.56
N LEU A 72 0.40 -16.12 -1.41
CA LEU A 72 0.51 -14.71 -1.11
C LEU A 72 -0.76 -13.98 -1.56
N LEU A 73 -1.19 -12.98 -0.80
CA LEU A 73 -2.23 -12.04 -1.19
C LEU A 73 -1.61 -10.67 -1.51
N ASP A 74 -1.87 -10.20 -2.74
CA ASP A 74 -1.56 -8.85 -3.18
C ASP A 74 -2.76 -7.95 -2.93
N VAL A 75 -2.61 -6.96 -2.06
CA VAL A 75 -3.69 -6.01 -1.70
C VAL A 75 -3.49 -4.73 -2.50
N GLY A 76 -4.51 -4.32 -3.26
CA GLY A 76 -4.42 -3.22 -4.19
C GLY A 76 -3.63 -3.61 -5.45
N VAL A 77 -4.21 -4.45 -6.30
CA VAL A 77 -3.48 -5.14 -7.39
C VAL A 77 -3.04 -4.23 -8.55
N GLY A 78 -3.57 -3.00 -8.63
CA GLY A 78 -3.24 -2.07 -9.70
C GLY A 78 -3.51 -2.69 -11.10
N SER A 79 -2.45 -2.86 -11.91
CA SER A 79 -2.57 -3.53 -13.23
C SER A 79 -2.75 -5.04 -13.16
N GLY A 80 -2.60 -5.66 -11.98
CA GLY A 80 -2.65 -7.11 -11.82
C GLY A 80 -1.40 -7.86 -12.29
N GLU A 81 -0.38 -7.16 -12.78
CA GLU A 81 0.83 -7.75 -13.36
C GLU A 81 1.60 -8.61 -12.35
N PHE A 82 1.66 -8.18 -11.09
CA PHE A 82 2.29 -8.97 -10.02
C PHE A 82 1.55 -10.28 -9.76
N VAL A 83 0.22 -10.23 -9.72
CA VAL A 83 -0.62 -11.43 -9.54
C VAL A 83 -0.50 -12.39 -10.72
N LYS A 84 -0.41 -11.88 -11.96
CA LYS A 84 -0.21 -12.70 -13.16
C LYS A 84 1.14 -13.40 -13.15
N SER A 85 2.19 -12.69 -12.84
CA SER A 85 3.58 -13.11 -13.06
C SER A 85 4.14 -13.96 -11.94
N ARG A 86 3.61 -13.85 -10.69
CA ARG A 86 4.07 -14.66 -9.57
C ARG A 86 3.16 -15.86 -9.32
N PRO A 87 3.68 -17.12 -9.32
CA PRO A 87 2.89 -18.29 -8.94
C PRO A 87 2.31 -18.19 -7.53
N HIS A 88 1.16 -18.83 -7.31
CA HIS A 88 0.48 -18.89 -6.02
C HIS A 88 0.14 -17.52 -5.41
N THR A 89 -0.01 -16.49 -6.23
CA THR A 89 -0.43 -15.16 -5.83
C THR A 89 -1.91 -14.97 -6.14
N PHE A 90 -2.63 -14.47 -5.15
CA PHE A 90 -4.02 -14.04 -5.23
C PHE A 90 -4.07 -12.54 -5.06
N GLY A 91 -5.20 -11.92 -5.37
CA GLY A 91 -5.37 -10.49 -5.26
C GLY A 91 -6.65 -10.12 -4.51
N TYR A 92 -6.60 -9.00 -3.85
CA TYR A 92 -7.73 -8.28 -3.29
C TYR A 92 -7.67 -6.82 -3.74
N ASP A 93 -8.78 -6.28 -4.19
CA ASP A 93 -8.89 -4.87 -4.56
C ASP A 93 -10.28 -4.35 -4.23
N VAL A 94 -10.37 -3.08 -3.80
CA VAL A 94 -11.65 -2.40 -3.56
C VAL A 94 -12.31 -1.96 -4.86
N ASN A 95 -11.54 -1.84 -5.95
CA ASN A 95 -12.02 -1.53 -7.27
C ASN A 95 -12.85 -2.72 -7.83
N PRO A 96 -14.15 -2.54 -8.13
CA PRO A 96 -15.00 -3.62 -8.59
C PRO A 96 -14.55 -4.22 -9.93
N VAL A 97 -13.92 -3.44 -10.80
CA VAL A 97 -13.40 -3.91 -12.09
C VAL A 97 -12.18 -4.82 -11.87
N ALA A 98 -11.24 -4.41 -11.01
CA ALA A 98 -10.11 -5.24 -10.63
C ALA A 98 -10.55 -6.53 -9.93
N ALA A 99 -11.52 -6.43 -9.02
CA ALA A 99 -12.08 -7.58 -8.33
C ALA A 99 -12.73 -8.58 -9.29
N GLU A 100 -13.48 -8.10 -10.28
CA GLU A 100 -14.10 -8.96 -11.30
C GLU A 100 -13.05 -9.61 -12.19
N TRP A 101 -12.04 -8.85 -12.63
CA TRP A 101 -10.91 -9.38 -13.38
C TRP A 101 -10.19 -10.50 -12.60
N LEU A 102 -9.95 -10.32 -11.31
CA LEU A 102 -9.35 -11.33 -10.43
C LEU A 102 -10.22 -12.58 -10.31
N ARG A 103 -11.56 -12.44 -10.22
CA ARG A 103 -12.50 -13.58 -10.17
C ARG A 103 -12.45 -14.37 -11.47
N GLN A 104 -12.48 -13.71 -12.62
CA GLN A 104 -12.36 -14.35 -13.92
C GLN A 104 -11.03 -15.09 -14.09
N ALA A 105 -9.95 -14.58 -13.53
CA ALA A 105 -8.65 -15.23 -13.49
C ALA A 105 -8.53 -16.37 -12.45
N GLY A 106 -9.54 -16.58 -11.60
CA GLY A 106 -9.49 -17.53 -10.48
C GLY A 106 -8.46 -17.13 -9.41
N ARG A 107 -8.18 -15.83 -9.26
CA ARG A 107 -7.16 -15.29 -8.37
C ARG A 107 -7.70 -14.34 -7.28
N TRP A 108 -9.00 -14.14 -7.23
CA TRP A 108 -9.65 -13.33 -6.20
C TRP A 108 -9.64 -14.00 -4.83
N SER A 109 -9.38 -13.25 -3.77
CA SER A 109 -9.69 -13.66 -2.40
C SER A 109 -9.95 -12.46 -1.51
N ASP A 110 -10.98 -12.57 -0.66
CA ASP A 110 -11.29 -11.71 0.46
C ASP A 110 -11.00 -12.38 1.82
N GLN A 111 -10.50 -13.62 1.81
CA GLN A 111 -10.17 -14.39 3.01
C GLN A 111 -8.73 -14.12 3.43
N LEU A 112 -8.52 -13.02 4.16
CA LEU A 112 -7.20 -12.54 4.54
C LEU A 112 -6.41 -13.59 5.36
N ASP A 113 -7.06 -14.37 6.21
CA ASP A 113 -6.39 -15.33 7.11
C ASP A 113 -5.83 -16.59 6.40
N SER A 114 -5.99 -16.69 5.08
CA SER A 114 -5.59 -17.88 4.30
C SER A 114 -4.20 -17.79 3.67
N PHE A 115 -3.44 -16.73 3.95
CA PHE A 115 -2.18 -16.44 3.29
C PHE A 115 -1.01 -16.36 4.27
N GLY A 116 0.14 -16.85 3.84
CA GLY A 116 1.40 -16.77 4.60
C GLY A 116 2.21 -15.51 4.30
N ALA A 117 1.77 -14.69 3.35
CA ALA A 117 2.37 -13.39 3.07
C ALA A 117 1.36 -12.44 2.41
N PHE A 118 1.64 -11.15 2.56
CA PHE A 118 0.88 -10.05 1.97
C PHE A 118 1.80 -9.08 1.26
N THR A 119 1.35 -8.52 0.16
CA THR A 119 2.04 -7.42 -0.52
C THR A 119 1.14 -6.19 -0.59
N PHE A 120 1.76 -5.01 -0.41
CA PHE A 120 1.14 -3.68 -0.51
C PHE A 120 2.08 -2.80 -1.33
N TRP A 121 1.85 -2.73 -2.65
CA TRP A 121 2.70 -1.96 -3.55
C TRP A 121 2.12 -0.59 -3.81
N ASP A 122 2.57 0.42 -3.01
CA ASP A 122 2.05 1.79 -3.03
C ASP A 122 0.53 1.81 -2.72
N VAL A 123 0.16 1.24 -1.56
CA VAL A 123 -1.24 1.06 -1.11
C VAL A 123 -1.47 1.64 0.28
N LEU A 124 -0.56 1.38 1.23
CA LEU A 124 -0.79 1.70 2.65
C LEU A 124 -0.98 3.20 2.89
N GLU A 125 -0.36 4.03 2.09
CA GLU A 125 -0.52 5.48 2.14
C GLU A 125 -1.89 5.99 1.68
N HIS A 126 -2.65 5.17 0.97
CA HIS A 126 -3.98 5.52 0.46
C HIS A 126 -5.13 5.05 1.36
N VAL A 127 -4.87 4.13 2.29
CA VAL A 127 -5.90 3.47 3.08
C VAL A 127 -6.16 4.22 4.37
N PRO A 128 -7.42 4.59 4.70
CA PRO A 128 -7.73 5.32 5.93
C PRO A 128 -7.42 4.54 7.22
N THR A 129 -7.56 3.21 7.17
CA THR A 129 -7.35 2.29 8.30
C THR A 129 -6.50 1.10 7.87
N PRO A 130 -5.20 1.30 7.56
CA PRO A 130 -4.32 0.22 7.10
C PRO A 130 -4.15 -0.90 8.13
N GLU A 131 -4.38 -0.61 9.42
CA GLU A 131 -4.38 -1.58 10.50
C GLU A 131 -5.40 -2.71 10.29
N ASP A 132 -6.50 -2.42 9.59
CA ASP A 132 -7.53 -3.41 9.30
C ASP A 132 -7.01 -4.55 8.42
N TYR A 133 -6.04 -4.26 7.55
CA TYR A 133 -5.34 -5.27 6.76
C TYR A 133 -4.14 -5.86 7.52
N LEU A 134 -3.34 -5.02 8.14
CA LEU A 134 -2.10 -5.43 8.78
C LEU A 134 -2.33 -6.42 9.93
N ARG A 135 -3.39 -6.26 10.74
CA ARG A 135 -3.71 -7.20 11.82
C ARG A 135 -3.89 -8.65 11.34
N HIS A 136 -4.34 -8.89 10.11
CA HIS A 136 -4.42 -10.23 9.52
C HIS A 136 -3.07 -10.78 9.13
N CYS A 137 -2.10 -9.89 8.86
CA CYS A 137 -0.75 -10.28 8.45
C CYS A 137 0.10 -10.77 9.63
N TYR A 138 -0.11 -10.24 10.84
CA TYR A 138 0.73 -10.51 12.02
C TYR A 138 0.69 -11.92 12.52
N LEU A 139 -0.43 -12.57 12.39
CA LEU A 139 -0.62 -13.86 13.01
C LEU A 139 0.09 -14.98 12.24
N HIS A 140 0.46 -14.80 10.97
CA HIS A 140 0.79 -15.93 10.12
C HIS A 140 1.84 -15.71 9.04
N GLY A 141 2.51 -14.53 8.91
CA GLY A 141 3.37 -14.43 7.75
C GLY A 141 4.22 -13.17 7.57
N PHE A 142 4.61 -12.98 6.33
CA PHE A 142 5.44 -11.88 5.88
C PHE A 142 4.59 -10.73 5.32
N VAL A 143 5.01 -9.50 5.56
CA VAL A 143 4.50 -8.32 4.88
C VAL A 143 5.61 -7.73 4.02
N PHE A 144 5.28 -7.46 2.76
CA PHE A 144 6.15 -6.75 1.82
C PHE A 144 5.39 -5.50 1.36
N ALA A 145 5.99 -4.35 1.52
CA ALA A 145 5.34 -3.09 1.16
C ALA A 145 6.31 -2.12 0.50
N SER A 146 5.76 -1.27 -0.37
CA SER A 146 6.40 -0.03 -0.82
C SER A 146 5.47 1.14 -0.54
N VAL A 147 6.06 2.27 -0.16
CA VAL A 147 5.41 3.57 -0.02
C VAL A 147 6.37 4.68 -0.45
N PRO A 148 5.90 5.84 -0.87
CA PRO A 148 6.76 7.00 -1.08
C PRO A 148 7.43 7.42 0.22
N ILE A 149 8.76 7.59 0.18
CA ILE A 149 9.55 8.02 1.34
C ILE A 149 9.88 9.50 1.22
N MET A 150 9.60 10.24 2.29
CA MET A 150 9.92 11.66 2.44
C MET A 150 11.26 11.82 3.14
N SER A 151 12.02 12.84 2.77
CA SER A 151 13.27 13.17 3.48
C SER A 151 13.01 13.71 4.90
N SER A 152 11.87 14.38 5.10
CA SER A 152 11.41 14.91 6.38
C SER A 152 9.91 15.12 6.34
N VAL A 153 9.24 15.09 7.51
CA VAL A 153 7.82 15.47 7.61
C VAL A 153 7.58 16.96 7.29
N TYR A 154 8.60 17.79 7.41
CA TYR A 154 8.53 19.22 7.08
C TYR A 154 8.68 19.52 5.57
N SER A 155 9.15 18.57 4.77
CA SER A 155 9.36 18.74 3.32
C SER A 155 8.28 18.04 2.46
N ILE A 156 7.20 17.59 3.07
CA ILE A 156 6.13 16.85 2.37
C ILE A 156 5.55 17.69 1.24
N ARG A 157 5.26 18.97 1.48
CA ARG A 157 4.64 19.87 0.48
C ARG A 157 5.50 20.12 -0.75
N ASP A 158 6.82 19.98 -0.62
CA ASP A 158 7.76 20.13 -1.72
C ASP A 158 7.92 18.85 -2.56
N SER A 159 7.36 17.76 -2.07
CA SER A 159 7.45 16.46 -2.74
C SER A 159 6.39 16.30 -3.83
N LYS A 160 6.78 15.70 -4.97
CA LYS A 160 5.84 15.24 -6.00
C LYS A 160 4.82 14.23 -5.48
N HIS A 161 5.09 13.62 -4.34
CA HIS A 161 4.20 12.67 -3.67
C HIS A 161 3.24 13.32 -2.68
N TYR A 162 3.29 14.66 -2.50
CA TYR A 162 2.24 15.37 -1.79
C TYR A 162 0.98 15.40 -2.66
N ARG A 163 0.01 14.56 -2.32
CA ARG A 163 -1.23 14.38 -3.07
C ARG A 163 -2.42 14.35 -2.11
N PRO A 164 -2.88 15.52 -1.66
CA PRO A 164 -4.01 15.61 -0.72
C PRO A 164 -5.26 14.90 -1.26
N GLY A 165 -5.88 14.05 -0.42
CA GLY A 165 -7.05 13.26 -0.78
C GLY A 165 -6.75 11.97 -1.57
N GLU A 166 -5.52 11.78 -2.04
CA GLU A 166 -5.01 10.52 -2.59
C GLU A 166 -4.10 9.82 -1.58
N HIS A 167 -3.02 10.50 -1.16
CA HIS A 167 -2.15 10.03 -0.08
C HIS A 167 -2.65 10.55 1.26
N LEU A 168 -3.02 9.66 2.14
CA LEU A 168 -3.50 9.96 3.49
C LEU A 168 -2.38 9.96 4.51
N TYR A 169 -1.34 9.14 4.29
CA TYR A 169 -0.14 9.05 5.11
C TYR A 169 1.11 9.41 4.33
N TYR A 170 2.09 9.97 5.05
CA TYR A 170 3.41 10.33 4.55
C TYR A 170 4.45 9.83 5.54
N PHE A 171 5.47 9.15 5.06
CA PHE A 171 6.46 8.50 5.90
C PHE A 171 7.87 8.95 5.54
N THR A 172 8.70 9.18 6.56
CA THR A 172 10.14 9.04 6.39
C THR A 172 10.52 7.56 6.46
N GLU A 173 11.73 7.20 6.06
CA GLU A 173 12.21 5.81 6.13
C GLU A 173 12.10 5.25 7.56
N LEU A 174 12.62 6.01 8.53
CA LEU A 174 12.53 5.62 9.95
C LEU A 174 11.08 5.55 10.42
N GLY A 175 10.27 6.53 10.01
CA GLY A 175 8.84 6.58 10.36
C GLY A 175 8.08 5.37 9.86
N PHE A 176 8.30 4.97 8.62
CA PHE A 176 7.67 3.77 8.06
C PHE A 176 8.12 2.49 8.78
N ALA A 177 9.41 2.35 9.04
CA ALA A 177 9.94 1.20 9.77
C ALA A 177 9.36 1.08 11.18
N GLN A 178 9.29 2.19 11.92
CA GLN A 178 8.69 2.22 13.26
C GLN A 178 7.18 1.95 13.24
N TRP A 179 6.49 2.52 12.25
CA TRP A 179 5.07 2.31 12.07
C TRP A 179 4.76 0.83 11.78
N MET A 180 5.48 0.21 10.84
CA MET A 180 5.36 -1.22 10.56
C MET A 180 5.70 -2.11 11.75
N ALA A 181 6.66 -1.73 12.59
CA ALA A 181 7.05 -2.51 13.77
C ALA A 181 6.01 -2.49 14.90
N ARG A 182 5.04 -1.58 14.85
CA ARG A 182 3.95 -1.48 15.84
C ARG A 182 2.65 -2.14 15.40
N HIS A 183 2.53 -2.35 14.11
CA HIS A 183 1.40 -3.03 13.48
C HIS A 183 1.76 -4.43 13.07
#